data_ca52ca22196a824bb238a0bfcff62239
#
_entry.id   ca52ca22196a824bb238a0bfcff62239
#
_cell.length_a   1.000
_cell.length_b   1.000
_cell.length_c   1.000
_cell.angle_alpha   90.00
_cell.angle_beta   90.00
_cell.angle_gamma   90.00
#
_symmetry.space_group_name_H-M   'P 1'
#
loop_
_entity.id
_entity.type
_entity.pdbx_description
1 polymer ?
#
loop_
_entity_poly.entity_id
_entity_poly.type
_entity_poly.pdbx_seq_one_letter_code
_entity_poly.pdbx_strand_id
1 'polypeptide(L)'
;TTLFRSLIPGIYSGKERVFAFGAIGAATGIAAAAGPIVAGFLLDAFGFRVAFGALAVYFFLILIGSTAIPEVERSTKKLKMDVRGTIVAAIGLFLFLIGISKISVWGLITPLQAPFTLFGISPSLPLALLGVIILALLVVMEKSIEQKNGCALLPSSFLKSAQVRAGLFASAIVFLYLGGTVMLVNPYLQVVGGFNAVQTGVAMICVGAPMFAASMGVPKYAAQVHPKTILRIGYILLAVSVIPMAFSLQEHGVSIGMYIGLIIAGIGQGMLSAQASNVVALAVNERDAQQSGGIQATARNVGQAIGVAVLGMVMIFTINANLGSSMEKDALLSAS
;
A
#
# COMPACT_ATOMS: atom_id res chain seq x y z
N THR A 1 -10.05 -9.69 3.11
CA THR A 1 -9.76 -9.15 1.75
C THR A 1 -8.89 -10.08 0.90
N THR A 2 -7.92 -10.78 1.46
CA THR A 2 -7.07 -11.74 0.73
C THR A 2 -7.86 -12.96 0.26
N LEU A 3 -8.76 -13.49 1.08
CA LEU A 3 -9.64 -14.61 0.74
C LEU A 3 -10.53 -14.29 -0.48
N PHE A 4 -11.15 -13.12 -0.52
CA PHE A 4 -12.00 -12.73 -1.66
C PHE A 4 -11.22 -12.62 -2.97
N ARG A 5 -9.98 -12.15 -2.93
CA ARG A 5 -9.15 -12.01 -4.13
C ARG A 5 -8.67 -13.34 -4.68
N SER A 6 -8.50 -14.34 -3.85
CA SER A 6 -8.17 -15.70 -4.29
C SER A 6 -9.39 -16.46 -4.79
N LEU A 7 -10.61 -16.10 -4.35
CA LEU A 7 -11.86 -16.70 -4.80
C LEU A 7 -12.31 -16.18 -6.17
N ILE A 8 -12.07 -14.89 -6.46
CA ILE A 8 -12.53 -14.25 -7.72
C ILE A 8 -12.06 -15.01 -8.97
N PRO A 9 -10.76 -15.39 -9.12
CA PRO A 9 -10.33 -16.14 -10.29
C PRO A 9 -10.95 -17.52 -10.42
N GLY A 10 -11.38 -18.13 -9.31
CA GLY A 10 -12.01 -19.43 -9.30
C GLY A 10 -13.53 -19.41 -9.59
N ILE A 11 -14.19 -18.27 -9.36
CA ILE A 11 -15.64 -18.14 -9.50
C ILE A 11 -16.01 -17.38 -10.78
N TYR A 12 -15.24 -16.33 -11.11
CA TYR A 12 -15.54 -15.41 -12.20
C TYR A 12 -14.54 -15.54 -13.35
N SER A 13 -15.03 -15.42 -14.60
CA SER A 13 -14.23 -15.45 -15.82
C SER A 13 -14.43 -14.20 -16.68
N GLY A 14 -13.51 -13.92 -17.60
CA GLY A 14 -13.64 -12.85 -18.60
C GLY A 14 -14.01 -11.49 -18.01
N LYS A 15 -15.10 -10.90 -18.50
CA LYS A 15 -15.56 -9.55 -18.11
C LYS A 15 -16.02 -9.48 -16.65
N GLU A 16 -16.65 -10.53 -16.13
CA GLU A 16 -17.12 -10.57 -14.75
C GLU A 16 -15.97 -10.53 -13.74
N ARG A 17 -14.84 -11.18 -14.05
CA ARG A 17 -13.63 -11.12 -13.23
C ARG A 17 -13.07 -9.71 -13.16
N VAL A 18 -13.00 -9.00 -14.29
CA VAL A 18 -12.54 -7.60 -14.31
C VAL A 18 -13.47 -6.71 -13.49
N PHE A 19 -14.78 -6.94 -13.60
CA PHE A 19 -15.77 -6.23 -12.81
C PHE A 19 -15.61 -6.49 -11.30
N ALA A 20 -15.41 -7.74 -10.89
CA ALA A 20 -15.19 -8.10 -9.48
C ALA A 20 -13.93 -7.45 -8.91
N PHE A 21 -12.83 -7.40 -9.66
CA PHE A 21 -11.64 -6.66 -9.25
C PHE A 21 -11.87 -5.13 -9.23
N GLY A 22 -12.66 -4.62 -10.19
CA GLY A 22 -13.10 -3.24 -10.21
C GLY A 22 -13.91 -2.87 -8.95
N ALA A 23 -14.83 -3.74 -8.53
CA ALA A 23 -15.63 -3.55 -7.32
C ALA A 23 -14.76 -3.51 -6.05
N ILE A 24 -13.71 -4.35 -5.95
CA ILE A 24 -12.75 -4.27 -4.84
C ILE A 24 -11.99 -2.93 -4.86
N GLY A 25 -11.56 -2.47 -6.04
CA GLY A 25 -10.91 -1.18 -6.19
C GLY A 25 -11.84 -0.03 -5.81
N ALA A 26 -13.11 -0.11 -6.21
CA ALA A 26 -14.15 0.85 -5.87
C ALA A 26 -14.42 0.89 -4.35
N ALA A 27 -14.53 -0.28 -3.71
CA ALA A 27 -14.66 -0.37 -2.24
C ALA A 27 -13.45 0.25 -1.53
N THR A 28 -12.24 0.09 -2.08
CA THR A 28 -11.04 0.75 -1.56
C THR A 28 -11.13 2.28 -1.70
N GLY A 29 -11.66 2.78 -2.82
CA GLY A 29 -11.91 4.21 -3.04
C GLY A 29 -12.91 4.79 -2.05
N ILE A 30 -14.04 4.09 -1.81
CA ILE A 30 -15.02 4.48 -0.78
C ILE A 30 -14.37 4.53 0.60
N ALA A 31 -13.60 3.49 0.96
CA ALA A 31 -12.93 3.43 2.25
C ALA A 31 -11.89 4.54 2.41
N ALA A 32 -11.16 4.89 1.35
CA ALA A 32 -10.20 5.98 1.36
C ALA A 32 -10.86 7.36 1.53
N ALA A 33 -12.07 7.55 0.98
CA ALA A 33 -12.84 8.79 1.13
C ALA A 33 -13.58 8.86 2.46
N ALA A 34 -14.33 7.81 2.82
CA ALA A 34 -15.20 7.81 3.99
C ALA A 34 -14.43 7.54 5.30
N GLY A 35 -13.37 6.74 5.26
CA GLY A 35 -12.61 6.33 6.45
C GLY A 35 -12.11 7.52 7.27
N PRO A 36 -11.33 8.46 6.69
CA PRO A 36 -10.84 9.62 7.41
C PRO A 36 -11.95 10.54 7.94
N ILE A 37 -13.07 10.68 7.21
CA ILE A 37 -14.21 11.51 7.64
C ILE A 37 -14.86 10.89 8.89
N VAL A 38 -15.17 9.59 8.81
CA VAL A 38 -15.81 8.87 9.94
C VAL A 38 -14.87 8.83 11.14
N ALA A 39 -13.59 8.54 10.92
CA ALA A 39 -12.59 8.53 11.97
C ALA A 39 -12.41 9.92 12.59
N GLY A 40 -12.32 10.98 11.77
CA GLY A 40 -12.20 12.35 12.23
C GLY A 40 -13.41 12.78 13.05
N PHE A 41 -14.63 12.53 12.57
CA PHE A 41 -15.85 12.83 13.29
C PHE A 41 -15.92 12.10 14.66
N LEU A 42 -15.61 10.81 14.68
CA LEU A 42 -15.61 10.04 15.94
C LEU A 42 -14.55 10.54 16.92
N LEU A 43 -13.37 10.93 16.43
CA LEU A 43 -12.30 11.47 17.26
C LEU A 43 -12.67 12.84 17.84
N ASP A 44 -13.20 13.74 17.01
CA ASP A 44 -13.52 15.11 17.39
C ASP A 44 -14.75 15.15 18.33
N ALA A 45 -15.79 14.33 18.06
CA ALA A 45 -17.04 14.34 18.83
C ALA A 45 -16.99 13.48 20.10
N PHE A 46 -16.29 12.33 20.07
CA PHE A 46 -16.38 11.31 21.13
C PHE A 46 -15.02 10.87 21.69
N GLY A 47 -13.93 11.32 21.09
CA GLY A 47 -12.58 10.99 21.52
C GLY A 47 -12.11 9.59 21.14
N PHE A 48 -10.86 9.27 21.48
CA PHE A 48 -10.16 8.04 21.06
C PHE A 48 -10.86 6.75 21.50
N ARG A 49 -11.40 6.70 22.71
CA ARG A 49 -12.02 5.48 23.25
C ARG A 49 -13.21 5.03 22.42
N VAL A 50 -14.08 5.97 22.04
CA VAL A 50 -15.28 5.67 21.24
C VAL A 50 -14.88 5.36 19.79
N ALA A 51 -13.90 6.06 19.22
CA ALA A 51 -13.41 5.78 17.88
C ALA A 51 -12.84 4.35 17.75
N PHE A 52 -12.01 3.91 18.71
CA PHE A 52 -11.52 2.53 18.74
C PHE A 52 -12.62 1.51 19.05
N GLY A 53 -13.57 1.86 19.92
CA GLY A 53 -14.75 1.02 20.18
C GLY A 53 -15.60 0.81 18.91
N ALA A 54 -15.87 1.85 18.15
CA ALA A 54 -16.59 1.77 16.87
C ALA A 54 -15.84 0.88 15.86
N LEU A 55 -14.50 0.99 15.79
CA LEU A 55 -13.68 0.13 14.97
C LEU A 55 -13.78 -1.35 15.40
N ALA A 56 -13.77 -1.62 16.69
CA ALA A 56 -13.95 -2.98 17.23
C ALA A 56 -15.31 -3.56 16.86
N VAL A 57 -16.39 -2.77 17.01
CA VAL A 57 -17.76 -3.16 16.60
C VAL A 57 -17.82 -3.42 15.09
N TYR A 58 -17.20 -2.58 14.28
CA TYR A 58 -17.12 -2.78 12.83
C TYR A 58 -16.46 -4.11 12.46
N PHE A 59 -15.32 -4.46 13.07
CA PHE A 59 -14.65 -5.74 12.83
C PHE A 59 -15.48 -6.92 13.35
N PHE A 60 -16.20 -6.76 14.47
CA PHE A 60 -17.11 -7.78 14.98
C PHE A 60 -18.27 -8.04 14.03
N LEU A 61 -18.87 -7.00 13.46
CA LEU A 61 -19.89 -7.15 12.42
C LEU A 61 -19.37 -7.85 11.16
N ILE A 62 -18.14 -7.54 10.75
CA ILE A 62 -17.49 -8.27 9.63
C ILE A 62 -17.28 -9.75 9.99
N LEU A 63 -16.90 -10.06 11.22
CA LEU A 63 -16.74 -11.43 11.68
C LEU A 63 -18.07 -12.20 11.61
N ILE A 64 -19.16 -11.61 12.07
CA ILE A 64 -20.51 -12.18 11.94
C ILE A 64 -20.87 -12.35 10.45
N GLY A 65 -20.67 -11.29 9.64
CA GLY A 65 -20.95 -11.34 8.20
C GLY A 65 -20.14 -12.41 7.46
N SER A 66 -18.94 -12.75 7.95
CA SER A 66 -18.11 -13.77 7.35
C SER A 66 -18.70 -15.17 7.44
N THR A 67 -19.58 -15.43 8.38
CA THR A 67 -20.29 -16.74 8.53
C THR A 67 -21.29 -17.00 7.41
N ALA A 68 -21.76 -15.93 6.73
CA ALA A 68 -22.68 -16.02 5.60
C ALA A 68 -21.98 -16.34 4.26
N ILE A 69 -20.64 -16.39 4.25
CA ILE A 69 -19.87 -16.69 3.03
C ILE A 69 -20.00 -18.21 2.75
N PRO A 70 -20.49 -18.60 1.55
CA PRO A 70 -20.57 -20.01 1.20
C PRO A 70 -19.18 -20.65 1.22
N GLU A 71 -19.09 -21.85 1.79
CA GLU A 71 -17.86 -22.63 1.74
C GLU A 71 -17.62 -23.08 0.29
N VAL A 72 -16.47 -22.68 -0.24
CA VAL A 72 -16.00 -23.20 -1.53
C VAL A 72 -15.53 -24.64 -1.32
N GLU A 73 -15.92 -25.56 -2.20
CA GLU A 73 -15.50 -26.96 -2.16
C GLU A 73 -13.99 -27.04 -1.95
N ARG A 74 -13.62 -27.58 -0.80
CA ARG A 74 -12.20 -27.81 -0.49
C ARG A 74 -11.67 -28.82 -1.48
N SER A 75 -10.65 -28.46 -2.22
CA SER A 75 -9.88 -29.43 -2.97
C SER A 75 -9.55 -30.61 -2.05
N THR A 76 -9.96 -31.82 -2.45
CA THR A 76 -9.78 -33.06 -1.69
C THR A 76 -8.31 -33.44 -1.45
N LYS A 77 -7.38 -32.76 -2.11
CA LYS A 77 -5.94 -32.89 -1.84
C LYS A 77 -5.59 -32.12 -0.58
N LYS A 78 -5.28 -32.86 0.50
CA LYS A 78 -4.64 -32.29 1.70
C LYS A 78 -3.33 -31.63 1.29
N LEU A 79 -3.38 -30.33 1.02
CA LEU A 79 -2.18 -29.50 0.82
C LEU A 79 -1.42 -29.47 2.16
N LYS A 80 -0.25 -30.06 2.18
CA LYS A 80 0.64 -29.95 3.34
C LYS A 80 1.09 -28.47 3.42
N MET A 81 0.62 -27.77 4.44
CA MET A 81 1.00 -26.38 4.67
C MET A 81 2.49 -26.31 5.03
N ASP A 82 3.24 -25.51 4.31
CA ASP A 82 4.64 -25.23 4.63
C ASP A 82 4.74 -24.25 5.82
N VAL A 83 4.64 -24.82 7.03
CA VAL A 83 4.74 -24.05 8.28
C VAL A 83 6.13 -23.41 8.42
N ARG A 84 7.19 -24.12 7.99
CA ARG A 84 8.58 -23.62 8.10
C ARG A 84 8.80 -22.42 7.19
N GLY A 85 8.43 -22.51 5.91
CA GLY A 85 8.50 -21.41 4.98
C GLY A 85 7.64 -20.22 5.44
N THR A 86 6.46 -20.47 6.00
CA THR A 86 5.59 -19.41 6.55
C THR A 86 6.25 -18.66 7.70
N ILE A 87 6.88 -19.36 8.65
CA ILE A 87 7.58 -18.73 9.78
C ILE A 87 8.79 -17.91 9.29
N VAL A 88 9.60 -18.47 8.40
CA VAL A 88 10.75 -17.76 7.82
C VAL A 88 10.32 -16.54 7.04
N ALA A 89 9.25 -16.65 6.23
CA ALA A 89 8.66 -15.51 5.51
C ALA A 89 8.18 -14.42 6.48
N ALA A 90 7.48 -14.81 7.55
CA ALA A 90 6.98 -13.88 8.55
C ALA A 90 8.11 -13.12 9.26
N ILE A 91 9.16 -13.83 9.69
CA ILE A 91 10.34 -13.22 10.32
C ILE A 91 11.06 -12.29 9.34
N GLY A 92 11.32 -12.74 8.12
CA GLY A 92 11.99 -11.94 7.09
C GLY A 92 11.23 -10.66 6.76
N LEU A 93 9.90 -10.75 6.54
CA LEU A 93 9.04 -9.59 6.30
C LEU A 93 8.97 -8.66 7.50
N PHE A 94 8.85 -9.19 8.72
CA PHE A 94 8.81 -8.41 9.94
C PHE A 94 10.08 -7.57 10.13
N LEU A 95 11.25 -8.18 9.99
CA LEU A 95 12.53 -7.49 10.11
C LEU A 95 12.70 -6.44 9.00
N PHE A 96 12.36 -6.80 7.76
CA PHE A 96 12.40 -5.89 6.63
C PHE A 96 11.50 -4.67 6.82
N LEU A 97 10.23 -4.91 7.19
CA LEU A 97 9.23 -3.84 7.36
C LEU A 97 9.56 -2.95 8.56
N ILE A 98 10.02 -3.50 9.68
CA ILE A 98 10.48 -2.68 10.82
C ILE A 98 11.70 -1.86 10.42
N GLY A 99 12.71 -2.51 9.80
CA GLY A 99 13.90 -1.81 9.36
C GLY A 99 13.57 -0.61 8.49
N ILE A 100 12.75 -0.79 7.47
CA ILE A 100 12.35 0.29 6.56
C ILE A 100 11.46 1.33 7.25
N SER A 101 10.43 0.91 7.98
CA SER A 101 9.47 1.84 8.61
C SER A 101 10.11 2.73 9.68
N LYS A 102 11.20 2.29 10.29
CA LYS A 102 11.91 3.05 11.32
C LYS A 102 13.03 3.94 10.80
N ILE A 103 13.32 3.92 9.50
CA ILE A 103 14.36 4.77 8.89
C ILE A 103 14.12 6.25 9.21
N SER A 104 12.88 6.70 9.14
CA SER A 104 12.51 8.10 9.41
C SER A 104 12.76 8.53 10.85
N VAL A 105 12.68 7.63 11.83
CA VAL A 105 12.83 7.91 13.26
C VAL A 105 14.23 7.57 13.76
N TRP A 106 14.73 6.39 13.39
CA TRP A 106 16.03 5.89 13.87
C TRP A 106 17.21 6.37 13.02
N GLY A 107 16.93 6.91 11.82
CA GLY A 107 17.93 7.22 10.80
C GLY A 107 18.31 6.02 9.94
N LEU A 108 18.87 6.25 8.76
CA LEU A 108 19.32 5.17 7.87
C LEU A 108 20.65 4.58 8.33
N ILE A 109 21.66 5.43 8.52
CA ILE A 109 23.03 5.04 8.90
C ILE A 109 23.38 5.69 10.23
N THR A 110 23.27 7.03 10.31
CA THR A 110 23.50 7.78 11.53
C THR A 110 22.32 7.59 12.47
N PRO A 111 22.54 7.13 13.73
CA PRO A 111 21.46 6.97 14.69
C PRO A 111 20.92 8.34 15.12
N LEU A 112 19.61 8.58 14.89
CA LEU A 112 18.92 9.80 15.36
C LEU A 112 18.29 9.53 16.74
N GLN A 113 17.16 8.82 16.78
CA GLN A 113 16.44 8.44 18.00
C GLN A 113 16.32 6.92 18.11
N ALA A 114 17.42 6.22 17.81
CA ALA A 114 17.43 4.76 17.84
C ALA A 114 17.49 4.24 19.29
N PRO A 115 16.72 3.19 19.65
CA PRO A 115 16.73 2.61 20.99
C PRO A 115 18.04 1.89 21.32
N PHE A 116 18.78 1.47 20.30
CA PHE A 116 20.11 0.84 20.38
C PHE A 116 20.87 1.09 19.09
N THR A 117 22.19 0.92 19.14
CA THR A 117 23.05 1.03 17.95
C THR A 117 23.75 -0.29 17.73
N LEU A 118 23.89 -0.70 16.47
CA LEU A 118 24.67 -1.86 16.05
C LEU A 118 25.96 -1.38 15.41
N PHE A 119 27.10 -1.61 16.06
CA PHE A 119 28.43 -1.14 15.59
C PHE A 119 28.49 0.36 15.29
N GLY A 120 27.77 1.19 16.09
CA GLY A 120 27.70 2.64 15.86
C GLY A 120 26.78 3.09 14.74
N ILE A 121 26.06 2.16 14.10
CA ILE A 121 25.11 2.41 13.01
C ILE A 121 23.67 2.27 13.52
N SER A 122 22.74 2.98 12.90
CA SER A 122 21.30 2.83 13.16
C SER A 122 20.85 1.38 12.90
N PRO A 123 19.99 0.79 13.73
CA PRO A 123 19.51 -0.58 13.55
C PRO A 123 18.60 -0.73 12.32
N SER A 124 18.10 0.36 11.74
CA SER A 124 17.18 0.36 10.60
C SER A 124 17.76 -0.40 9.40
N LEU A 125 18.96 -0.03 8.97
CA LEU A 125 19.61 -0.64 7.82
C LEU A 125 19.99 -2.12 8.05
N PRO A 126 20.66 -2.50 9.15
CA PRO A 126 20.94 -3.89 9.46
C PRO A 126 19.69 -4.78 9.53
N LEU A 127 18.61 -4.30 10.16
CA LEU A 127 17.35 -5.04 10.24
C LEU A 127 16.71 -5.23 8.86
N ALA A 128 16.67 -4.18 8.03
CA ALA A 128 16.16 -4.27 6.67
C ALA A 128 16.98 -5.25 5.82
N LEU A 129 18.31 -5.17 5.87
CA LEU A 129 19.20 -6.09 5.15
C LEU A 129 19.06 -7.53 5.63
N LEU A 130 18.99 -7.75 6.94
CA LEU A 130 18.76 -9.09 7.50
C LEU A 130 17.43 -9.66 7.02
N GLY A 131 16.37 -8.84 7.01
CA GLY A 131 15.07 -9.22 6.45
C GLY A 131 15.16 -9.63 4.97
N VAL A 132 15.87 -8.85 4.14
CA VAL A 132 16.10 -9.18 2.72
C VAL A 132 16.89 -10.49 2.57
N ILE A 133 17.93 -10.70 3.37
CA ILE A 133 18.73 -11.94 3.35
C ILE A 133 17.87 -13.15 3.68
N ILE A 134 17.04 -13.06 4.74
CA ILE A 134 16.13 -14.14 5.14
C ILE A 134 15.11 -14.43 4.03
N LEU A 135 14.54 -13.40 3.39
CA LEU A 135 13.61 -13.57 2.28
C LEU A 135 14.29 -14.16 1.04
N ALA A 136 15.54 -13.79 0.76
CA ALA A 136 16.32 -14.39 -0.32
C ALA A 136 16.62 -15.87 -0.05
N LEU A 137 17.00 -16.21 1.18
CA LEU A 137 17.20 -17.61 1.63
C LEU A 137 15.89 -18.40 1.53
N LEU A 138 14.74 -17.79 1.88
CA LEU A 138 13.43 -18.42 1.70
C LEU A 138 13.21 -18.82 0.25
N VAL A 139 13.47 -17.94 -0.72
CA VAL A 139 13.30 -18.24 -2.15
C VAL A 139 14.15 -19.44 -2.59
N VAL A 140 15.37 -19.58 -2.03
CA VAL A 140 16.24 -20.73 -2.29
C VAL A 140 15.69 -22.01 -1.64
N MET A 141 15.23 -21.92 -0.40
CA MET A 141 14.63 -23.05 0.33
C MET A 141 13.34 -23.54 -0.34
N GLU A 142 12.48 -22.63 -0.79
CA GLU A 142 11.20 -22.93 -1.46
C GLU A 142 11.39 -23.75 -2.73
N LYS A 143 12.44 -23.51 -3.52
CA LYS A 143 12.77 -24.35 -4.68
C LYS A 143 13.03 -25.80 -4.29
N SER A 144 13.70 -26.02 -3.15
CA SER A 144 14.00 -27.36 -2.64
C SER A 144 12.74 -28.04 -2.06
N ILE A 145 11.89 -27.27 -1.39
CA ILE A 145 10.63 -27.75 -0.80
C ILE A 145 9.63 -28.11 -1.90
N GLU A 146 9.52 -27.28 -2.95
CA GLU A 146 8.65 -27.53 -4.09
C GLU A 146 9.01 -28.85 -4.79
N GLN A 147 10.31 -29.13 -4.94
CA GLN A 147 10.78 -30.39 -5.51
C GLN A 147 10.47 -31.62 -4.64
N LYS A 148 10.51 -31.47 -3.31
CA LYS A 148 10.31 -32.59 -2.36
C LYS A 148 8.84 -32.81 -1.99
N ASN A 149 8.07 -31.75 -1.77
CA ASN A 149 6.72 -31.82 -1.19
C ASN A 149 5.61 -31.40 -2.14
N GLY A 150 5.94 -30.83 -3.29
CA GLY A 150 4.95 -30.39 -4.31
C GLY A 150 4.11 -29.18 -3.91
N CYS A 151 4.36 -28.57 -2.73
CA CYS A 151 3.64 -27.40 -2.21
C CYS A 151 4.67 -26.43 -1.60
N ALA A 152 4.90 -25.33 -2.27
CA ALA A 152 5.73 -24.23 -1.81
C ALA A 152 4.86 -23.02 -1.47
N LEU A 153 5.27 -22.19 -0.52
CA LEU A 153 4.62 -20.91 -0.20
C LEU A 153 4.70 -19.96 -1.39
N LEU A 154 5.82 -20.00 -2.09
CA LEU A 154 6.11 -19.20 -3.28
C LEU A 154 6.43 -20.13 -4.46
N PRO A 155 5.45 -20.57 -5.24
CA PRO A 155 5.69 -21.48 -6.36
C PRO A 155 6.73 -20.91 -7.33
N SER A 156 7.66 -21.73 -7.78
CA SER A 156 8.70 -21.30 -8.73
C SER A 156 8.11 -20.82 -10.06
N SER A 157 6.93 -21.35 -10.46
CA SER A 157 6.14 -20.90 -11.59
C SER A 157 5.80 -19.41 -11.52
N PHE A 158 5.50 -18.91 -10.32
CA PHE A 158 5.21 -17.50 -10.05
C PHE A 158 6.40 -16.59 -10.36
N LEU A 159 7.57 -16.95 -9.87
CA LEU A 159 8.79 -16.16 -10.06
C LEU A 159 9.35 -16.25 -11.49
N LYS A 160 9.06 -17.32 -12.22
CA LYS A 160 9.49 -17.48 -13.61
C LYS A 160 8.63 -16.65 -14.58
N SER A 161 7.36 -16.44 -14.30
CA SER A 161 6.46 -15.67 -15.15
C SER A 161 6.80 -14.17 -15.11
N ALA A 162 7.27 -13.62 -16.23
CA ALA A 162 7.56 -12.19 -16.36
C ALA A 162 6.30 -11.34 -16.14
N GLN A 163 5.14 -11.83 -16.56
CA GLN A 163 3.85 -11.15 -16.41
C GLN A 163 3.44 -11.08 -14.93
N VAL A 164 3.63 -12.15 -14.15
CA VAL A 164 3.36 -12.15 -12.71
C VAL A 164 4.28 -11.17 -11.99
N ARG A 165 5.59 -11.23 -12.26
CA ARG A 165 6.54 -10.28 -11.67
C ARG A 165 6.18 -8.83 -11.99
N ALA A 166 5.84 -8.53 -13.25
CA ALA A 166 5.41 -7.20 -13.66
C ALA A 166 4.12 -6.76 -12.93
N GLY A 167 3.14 -7.64 -12.78
CA GLY A 167 1.89 -7.33 -12.08
C GLY A 167 2.08 -7.13 -10.57
N LEU A 168 2.96 -7.92 -9.91
CA LEU A 168 3.31 -7.74 -8.50
C LEU A 168 4.06 -6.42 -8.28
N PHE A 169 5.04 -6.12 -9.14
CA PHE A 169 5.77 -4.86 -9.11
C PHE A 169 4.85 -3.67 -9.36
N ALA A 170 3.95 -3.79 -10.33
CA ALA A 170 2.91 -2.81 -10.60
C ALA A 170 2.05 -2.54 -9.36
N SER A 171 1.59 -3.60 -8.69
CA SER A 171 0.81 -3.48 -7.45
C SER A 171 1.61 -2.82 -6.33
N ALA A 172 2.88 -3.17 -6.17
CA ALA A 172 3.77 -2.57 -5.17
C ALA A 172 3.97 -1.06 -5.39
N ILE A 173 4.17 -0.61 -6.64
CA ILE A 173 4.34 0.82 -6.98
C ILE A 173 3.09 1.62 -6.66
N VAL A 174 1.88 1.10 -6.97
CA VAL A 174 0.61 1.79 -6.63
C VAL A 174 0.52 2.04 -5.13
N PHE A 175 0.85 1.03 -4.33
CA PHE A 175 0.79 1.15 -2.88
C PHE A 175 1.95 1.94 -2.28
N LEU A 176 3.12 1.94 -2.93
CA LEU A 176 4.22 2.84 -2.61
C LEU A 176 3.78 4.31 -2.78
N TYR A 177 3.15 4.62 -3.91
CA TYR A 177 2.58 5.95 -4.14
C TYR A 177 1.53 6.30 -3.08
N LEU A 178 0.60 5.39 -2.79
CA LEU A 178 -0.45 5.60 -1.77
C LEU A 178 0.16 5.87 -0.39
N GLY A 179 1.08 5.02 0.07
CA GLY A 179 1.74 5.19 1.36
C GLY A 179 2.51 6.50 1.47
N GLY A 180 3.23 6.85 0.42
CA GLY A 180 3.97 8.11 0.36
C GLY A 180 3.07 9.34 0.33
N THR A 181 2.00 9.31 -0.47
CA THR A 181 1.05 10.43 -0.55
C THR A 181 0.35 10.65 0.79
N VAL A 182 -0.11 9.59 1.45
CA VAL A 182 -0.73 9.70 2.79
C VAL A 182 0.25 10.29 3.81
N MET A 183 1.52 9.90 3.75
CA MET A 183 2.56 10.40 4.66
C MET A 183 2.88 11.89 4.45
N LEU A 184 2.74 12.42 3.24
CA LEU A 184 3.02 13.82 2.93
C LEU A 184 1.78 14.70 2.99
N VAL A 185 0.69 14.27 2.37
CA VAL A 185 -0.51 15.11 2.18
C VAL A 185 -1.26 15.34 3.48
N ASN A 186 -1.43 14.31 4.33
CA ASN A 186 -2.17 14.50 5.58
C ASN A 186 -1.50 15.50 6.53
N PRO A 187 -0.18 15.39 6.83
CA PRO A 187 0.50 16.40 7.63
C PRO A 187 0.47 17.79 6.99
N TYR A 188 0.62 17.88 5.66
CA TYR A 188 0.55 19.17 4.96
C TYR A 188 -0.82 19.84 5.16
N LEU A 189 -1.91 19.10 4.96
CA LEU A 189 -3.26 19.63 5.14
C LEU A 189 -3.52 20.07 6.59
N GLN A 190 -3.03 19.31 7.57
CA GLN A 190 -3.27 19.60 8.98
C GLN A 190 -2.35 20.69 9.53
N VAL A 191 -1.05 20.64 9.23
CA VAL A 191 -0.07 21.57 9.81
C VAL A 191 -0.02 22.88 9.02
N VAL A 192 0.07 22.81 7.69
CA VAL A 192 0.19 24.01 6.83
C VAL A 192 -1.19 24.54 6.46
N GLY A 193 -2.12 23.65 6.11
CA GLY A 193 -3.49 24.00 5.76
C GLY A 193 -4.36 24.39 6.95
N GLY A 194 -3.96 24.05 8.18
CA GLY A 194 -4.76 24.27 9.40
C GLY A 194 -6.04 23.43 9.47
N PHE A 195 -6.12 22.34 8.69
CA PHE A 195 -7.31 21.49 8.65
C PHE A 195 -7.42 20.64 9.90
N ASN A 196 -8.64 20.51 10.42
CA ASN A 196 -8.93 19.49 11.41
C ASN A 196 -9.06 18.10 10.74
N ALA A 197 -9.26 17.05 11.56
CA ALA A 197 -9.34 15.68 11.06
C ALA A 197 -10.50 15.48 10.06
N VAL A 198 -11.67 16.08 10.31
CA VAL A 198 -12.84 16.02 9.43
C VAL A 198 -12.56 16.72 8.09
N GLN A 199 -12.00 17.92 8.11
CA GLN A 199 -11.67 18.69 6.92
C GLN A 199 -10.63 17.96 6.05
N THR A 200 -9.62 17.35 6.69
CA THR A 200 -8.66 16.47 5.99
C THR A 200 -9.37 15.29 5.32
N GLY A 201 -10.33 14.67 6.03
CA GLY A 201 -11.14 13.59 5.48
C GLY A 201 -11.96 14.04 4.26
N VAL A 202 -12.58 15.22 4.33
CA VAL A 202 -13.33 15.80 3.20
C VAL A 202 -12.42 16.07 2.01
N ALA A 203 -11.21 16.60 2.22
CA ALA A 203 -10.23 16.77 1.15
C ALA A 203 -9.85 15.43 0.48
N MET A 204 -9.79 14.33 1.24
CA MET A 204 -9.52 12.98 0.71
C MET A 204 -10.64 12.45 -0.21
N ILE A 205 -11.84 13.02 -0.21
CA ILE A 205 -12.88 12.70 -1.20
C ILE A 205 -12.36 12.95 -2.62
N CYS A 206 -11.51 13.97 -2.79
CA CYS A 206 -10.88 14.28 -4.07
C CYS A 206 -9.98 13.14 -4.60
N VAL A 207 -9.55 12.22 -3.76
CA VAL A 207 -8.89 10.97 -4.18
C VAL A 207 -9.90 9.83 -4.30
N GLY A 208 -10.70 9.64 -3.27
CA GLY A 208 -11.56 8.46 -3.14
C GLY A 208 -12.68 8.39 -4.17
N ALA A 209 -13.37 9.50 -4.45
CA ALA A 209 -14.47 9.53 -5.41
C ALA A 209 -13.99 9.30 -6.85
N PRO A 210 -12.94 9.97 -7.37
CA PRO A 210 -12.37 9.62 -8.67
C PRO A 210 -11.80 8.21 -8.74
N MET A 211 -11.20 7.71 -7.67
CA MET A 211 -10.71 6.33 -7.58
C MET A 211 -11.86 5.33 -7.72
N PHE A 212 -12.97 5.56 -7.03
CA PHE A 212 -14.19 4.75 -7.16
C PHE A 212 -14.70 4.77 -8.62
N ALA A 213 -14.91 5.96 -9.19
CA ALA A 213 -15.44 6.13 -10.53
C ALA A 213 -14.55 5.47 -11.60
N ALA A 214 -13.23 5.68 -11.51
CA ALA A 214 -12.29 5.09 -12.45
C ALA A 214 -12.22 3.56 -12.31
N SER A 215 -12.24 3.03 -11.08
CA SER A 215 -12.20 1.60 -10.82
C SER A 215 -13.45 0.88 -11.37
N MET A 216 -14.62 1.48 -11.25
CA MET A 216 -15.88 0.96 -11.82
C MET A 216 -15.99 1.20 -13.34
N GLY A 217 -15.34 2.25 -13.84
CA GLY A 217 -15.32 2.56 -15.27
C GLY A 217 -14.43 1.64 -16.10
N VAL A 218 -13.28 1.25 -15.57
CA VAL A 218 -12.30 0.39 -16.25
C VAL A 218 -12.90 -0.89 -16.84
N PRO A 219 -13.75 -1.66 -16.15
CA PRO A 219 -14.35 -2.88 -16.70
C PRO A 219 -15.14 -2.68 -17.97
N LYS A 220 -15.76 -1.50 -18.15
CA LYS A 220 -16.54 -1.17 -19.34
C LYS A 220 -15.66 -1.05 -20.58
N TYR A 221 -14.44 -0.54 -20.41
CA TYR A 221 -13.49 -0.29 -21.51
C TYR A 221 -12.44 -1.40 -21.64
N ALA A 222 -12.27 -2.24 -20.62
CA ALA A 222 -11.26 -3.30 -20.60
C ALA A 222 -11.44 -4.35 -21.71
N ALA A 223 -12.63 -4.47 -22.28
CA ALA A 223 -12.89 -5.36 -23.42
C ALA A 223 -12.34 -4.80 -24.76
N GLN A 224 -12.14 -3.47 -24.84
CA GLN A 224 -11.71 -2.79 -26.06
C GLN A 224 -10.26 -2.32 -25.99
N VAL A 225 -9.69 -2.17 -24.79
CA VAL A 225 -8.36 -1.64 -24.53
C VAL A 225 -7.47 -2.68 -23.86
N HIS A 226 -6.28 -2.86 -24.40
CA HIS A 226 -5.33 -3.84 -23.86
C HIS A 226 -4.96 -3.49 -22.40
N PRO A 227 -4.95 -4.46 -21.45
CA PRO A 227 -4.64 -4.21 -20.04
C PRO A 227 -3.35 -3.42 -19.80
N LYS A 228 -2.33 -3.66 -20.60
CA LYS A 228 -1.05 -2.93 -20.57
C LYS A 228 -1.21 -1.42 -20.84
N THR A 229 -2.12 -1.03 -21.71
CA THR A 229 -2.39 0.38 -22.02
C THR A 229 -3.07 1.07 -20.86
N ILE A 230 -4.03 0.40 -20.21
CA ILE A 230 -4.71 0.93 -19.00
C ILE A 230 -3.71 1.14 -17.87
N LEU A 231 -2.81 0.17 -17.65
CA LEU A 231 -1.74 0.31 -16.64
C LEU A 231 -0.81 1.49 -16.97
N ARG A 232 -0.40 1.65 -18.23
CA ARG A 232 0.47 2.78 -18.65
C ARG A 232 -0.20 4.13 -18.39
N ILE A 233 -1.46 4.28 -18.78
CA ILE A 233 -2.22 5.51 -18.54
C ILE A 233 -2.33 5.78 -17.05
N GLY A 234 -2.64 4.76 -16.24
CA GLY A 234 -2.71 4.90 -14.80
C GLY A 234 -1.40 5.39 -14.17
N TYR A 235 -0.24 4.85 -14.61
CA TYR A 235 1.06 5.33 -14.11
C TYR A 235 1.40 6.74 -14.58
N ILE A 236 1.06 7.10 -15.82
CA ILE A 236 1.23 8.47 -16.32
C ILE A 236 0.40 9.44 -15.48
N LEU A 237 -0.85 9.09 -15.18
CA LEU A 237 -1.71 9.91 -14.32
C LEU A 237 -1.13 10.07 -12.91
N LEU A 238 -0.59 9.00 -12.30
CA LEU A 238 0.08 9.11 -11.00
C LEU A 238 1.31 10.03 -11.06
N ALA A 239 2.12 9.93 -12.11
CA ALA A 239 3.28 10.80 -12.28
C ALA A 239 2.87 12.26 -12.49
N VAL A 240 1.88 12.50 -13.35
CA VAL A 240 1.37 13.85 -13.65
C VAL A 240 0.68 14.46 -12.44
N SER A 241 0.03 13.67 -11.57
CA SER A 241 -0.66 14.17 -10.38
C SER A 241 0.26 14.90 -9.40
N VAL A 242 1.53 14.53 -9.35
CA VAL A 242 2.52 15.16 -8.46
C VAL A 242 2.84 16.58 -8.88
N ILE A 243 2.73 16.89 -10.18
CA ILE A 243 3.07 18.23 -10.71
C ILE A 243 2.20 19.33 -10.09
N PRO A 244 0.85 19.32 -10.23
CA PRO A 244 0.02 20.34 -9.61
C PRO A 244 0.12 20.33 -8.08
N MET A 245 0.36 19.17 -7.45
CA MET A 245 0.59 19.12 -6.01
C MET A 245 1.87 19.88 -5.62
N ALA A 246 2.98 19.65 -6.31
CA ALA A 246 4.27 20.28 -6.03
C ALA A 246 4.22 21.81 -6.22
N PHE A 247 3.58 22.28 -7.30
CA PHE A 247 3.45 23.72 -7.55
C PHE A 247 2.41 24.42 -6.67
N SER A 248 1.59 23.67 -5.93
CA SER A 248 0.57 24.22 -5.03
C SER A 248 0.99 24.28 -3.57
N LEU A 249 2.22 23.89 -3.25
CA LEU A 249 2.74 24.02 -1.90
C LEU A 249 2.91 25.51 -1.54
N GLN A 250 2.24 25.94 -0.47
CA GLN A 250 2.24 27.31 0.03
C GLN A 250 2.65 27.30 1.52
N GLU A 251 3.12 28.42 2.02
CA GLU A 251 3.48 28.56 3.45
C GLU A 251 2.23 28.57 4.33
N HIS A 252 1.10 29.04 3.80
CA HIS A 252 -0.18 29.09 4.52
C HIS A 252 -1.34 28.72 3.58
N GLY A 253 -2.23 27.86 4.07
CA GLY A 253 -3.43 27.44 3.33
C GLY A 253 -3.20 26.33 2.33
N VAL A 254 -4.23 25.98 1.57
CA VAL A 254 -4.23 24.90 0.58
C VAL A 254 -4.66 25.44 -0.76
N SER A 255 -3.80 25.34 -1.76
CA SER A 255 -4.09 25.80 -3.12
C SER A 255 -4.99 24.82 -3.88
N ILE A 256 -5.76 25.31 -4.86
CA ILE A 256 -6.61 24.52 -5.73
C ILE A 256 -5.84 23.44 -6.51
N GLY A 257 -4.57 23.67 -6.82
CA GLY A 257 -3.70 22.70 -7.49
C GLY A 257 -3.48 21.43 -6.67
N MET A 258 -3.53 21.48 -5.34
CA MET A 258 -3.49 20.31 -4.47
C MET A 258 -4.69 19.39 -4.76
N TYR A 259 -5.91 19.95 -4.82
CA TYR A 259 -7.12 19.18 -5.10
C TYR A 259 -7.13 18.61 -6.52
N ILE A 260 -6.64 19.36 -7.51
CA ILE A 260 -6.48 18.87 -8.88
C ILE A 260 -5.54 17.67 -8.91
N GLY A 261 -4.40 17.75 -8.23
CA GLY A 261 -3.47 16.65 -8.12
C GLY A 261 -4.07 15.41 -7.44
N LEU A 262 -4.83 15.61 -6.36
CA LEU A 262 -5.53 14.52 -5.66
C LEU A 262 -6.57 13.83 -6.58
N ILE A 263 -7.32 14.59 -7.37
CA ILE A 263 -8.29 14.06 -8.33
C ILE A 263 -7.60 13.21 -9.40
N ILE A 264 -6.53 13.73 -10.00
CA ILE A 264 -5.74 13.00 -11.02
C ILE A 264 -5.15 11.72 -10.41
N ALA A 265 -4.61 11.79 -9.19
CA ALA A 265 -4.08 10.65 -8.46
C ALA A 265 -5.16 9.58 -8.21
N GLY A 266 -6.35 10.00 -7.80
CA GLY A 266 -7.50 9.11 -7.59
C GLY A 266 -7.88 8.35 -8.86
N ILE A 267 -7.97 9.03 -10.01
CA ILE A 267 -8.24 8.38 -11.30
C ILE A 267 -7.16 7.33 -11.62
N GLY A 268 -5.88 7.71 -11.53
CA GLY A 268 -4.76 6.80 -11.77
C GLY A 268 -4.78 5.57 -10.86
N GLN A 269 -4.97 5.76 -9.55
CA GLN A 269 -5.06 4.68 -8.57
C GLN A 269 -6.25 3.74 -8.83
N GLY A 270 -7.41 4.29 -9.21
CA GLY A 270 -8.61 3.52 -9.55
C GLY A 270 -8.37 2.61 -10.75
N MET A 271 -7.78 3.14 -11.83
CA MET A 271 -7.41 2.37 -13.01
C MET A 271 -6.43 1.23 -12.68
N LEU A 272 -5.38 1.54 -11.93
CA LEU A 272 -4.35 0.58 -11.57
C LEU A 272 -4.85 -0.49 -10.61
N SER A 273 -5.68 -0.14 -9.62
CA SER A 273 -6.24 -1.09 -8.65
C SER A 273 -7.11 -2.15 -9.31
N ALA A 274 -7.88 -1.77 -10.34
CA ALA A 274 -8.70 -2.70 -11.10
C ALA A 274 -7.85 -3.63 -11.98
N GLN A 275 -6.82 -3.12 -12.64
CA GLN A 275 -6.06 -3.87 -13.64
C GLN A 275 -4.86 -4.64 -13.09
N ALA A 276 -4.14 -4.13 -12.10
CA ALA A 276 -2.95 -4.82 -11.59
C ALA A 276 -3.27 -6.23 -11.07
N SER A 277 -4.39 -6.37 -10.36
CA SER A 277 -4.87 -7.69 -9.87
C SER A 277 -5.31 -8.61 -11.01
N ASN A 278 -5.96 -8.05 -12.03
CA ASN A 278 -6.40 -8.82 -13.20
C ASN A 278 -5.21 -9.35 -14.01
N VAL A 279 -4.16 -8.54 -14.20
CA VAL A 279 -2.95 -8.95 -14.93
C VAL A 279 -2.25 -10.13 -14.23
N VAL A 280 -2.15 -10.11 -12.90
CA VAL A 280 -1.62 -11.23 -12.14
C VAL A 280 -2.51 -12.46 -12.28
N ALA A 281 -3.83 -12.30 -12.11
CA ALA A 281 -4.79 -13.40 -12.20
C ALA A 281 -4.83 -14.07 -13.58
N LEU A 282 -4.55 -13.32 -14.65
CA LEU A 282 -4.46 -13.85 -16.03
C LEU A 282 -3.20 -14.69 -16.27
N ALA A 283 -2.14 -14.44 -15.50
CA ALA A 283 -0.83 -15.06 -15.69
C ALA A 283 -0.59 -16.26 -14.78
N VAL A 284 -1.52 -16.55 -13.87
CA VAL A 284 -1.40 -17.60 -12.87
C VAL A 284 -2.30 -18.77 -13.26
N ASN A 285 -1.77 -19.98 -13.15
CA ASN A 285 -2.54 -21.19 -13.33
C ASN A 285 -3.60 -21.33 -12.22
N GLU A 286 -4.71 -22.03 -12.50
CA GLU A 286 -5.79 -22.26 -11.53
C GLU A 286 -5.28 -22.86 -10.20
N ARG A 287 -4.26 -23.71 -10.28
CA ARG A 287 -3.62 -24.35 -9.13
C ARG A 287 -2.97 -23.35 -8.16
N ASP A 288 -2.40 -22.28 -8.71
CA ASP A 288 -1.64 -21.26 -7.97
C ASP A 288 -2.50 -20.01 -7.67
N ALA A 289 -3.74 -19.98 -8.20
CA ALA A 289 -4.64 -18.82 -8.09
C ALA A 289 -4.95 -18.45 -6.63
N GLN A 290 -5.13 -19.45 -5.76
CA GLN A 290 -5.41 -19.24 -4.34
C GLN A 290 -4.24 -18.56 -3.61
N GLN A 291 -2.99 -18.91 -3.97
CA GLN A 291 -1.79 -18.32 -3.38
C GLN A 291 -1.51 -16.91 -3.90
N SER A 292 -1.97 -16.61 -5.12
CA SER A 292 -1.76 -15.31 -5.77
C SER A 292 -2.27 -14.12 -4.97
N GLY A 293 -3.40 -14.28 -4.28
CA GLY A 293 -3.99 -13.24 -3.43
C GLY A 293 -3.09 -12.83 -2.26
N GLY A 294 -2.49 -13.81 -1.57
CA GLY A 294 -1.56 -13.59 -0.47
C GLY A 294 -0.27 -12.89 -0.92
N ILE A 295 0.31 -13.36 -2.02
CA ILE A 295 1.53 -12.79 -2.60
C ILE A 295 1.30 -11.34 -3.06
N GLN A 296 0.14 -11.07 -3.71
CA GLN A 296 -0.23 -9.71 -4.09
C GLN A 296 -0.42 -8.79 -2.87
N ALA A 297 -1.07 -9.28 -1.80
CA ALA A 297 -1.24 -8.51 -0.57
C ALA A 297 0.12 -8.19 0.06
N THR A 298 1.04 -9.14 0.08
CA THR A 298 2.42 -8.92 0.55
C THR A 298 3.13 -7.86 -0.28
N ALA A 299 3.09 -7.95 -1.61
CA ALA A 299 3.70 -6.97 -2.50
C ALA A 299 3.16 -5.54 -2.27
N ARG A 300 1.85 -5.41 -2.03
CA ARG A 300 1.22 -4.12 -1.70
C ARG A 300 1.68 -3.57 -0.37
N ASN A 301 1.67 -4.39 0.70
CA ASN A 301 2.09 -3.96 2.03
C ASN A 301 3.56 -3.55 2.04
N VAL A 302 4.42 -4.30 1.35
CA VAL A 302 5.83 -3.95 1.16
C VAL A 302 5.96 -2.63 0.40
N GLY A 303 5.24 -2.47 -0.71
CA GLY A 303 5.22 -1.21 -1.47
C GLY A 303 4.80 -0.03 -0.60
N GLN A 304 3.71 -0.16 0.17
CA GLN A 304 3.20 0.89 1.05
C GLN A 304 4.22 1.25 2.14
N ALA A 305 4.83 0.27 2.78
CA ALA A 305 5.84 0.50 3.81
C ALA A 305 7.07 1.24 3.25
N ILE A 306 7.54 0.84 2.06
CA ILE A 306 8.63 1.54 1.36
C ILE A 306 8.22 2.99 1.05
N GLY A 307 7.00 3.21 0.55
CA GLY A 307 6.49 4.56 0.26
C GLY A 307 6.49 5.47 1.48
N VAL A 308 5.94 5.00 2.59
CA VAL A 308 5.93 5.73 3.88
C VAL A 308 7.37 6.00 4.35
N ALA A 309 8.25 5.00 4.29
CA ALA A 309 9.61 5.14 4.77
C ALA A 309 10.44 6.13 3.95
N VAL A 310 10.41 6.00 2.61
CA VAL A 310 11.20 6.84 1.70
C VAL A 310 10.74 8.29 1.79
N LEU A 311 9.43 8.54 1.68
CA LEU A 311 8.92 9.92 1.72
C LEU A 311 8.96 10.50 3.13
N GLY A 312 8.77 9.67 4.17
CA GLY A 312 8.98 10.09 5.56
C GLY A 312 10.43 10.49 5.83
N MET A 313 11.40 9.76 5.29
CA MET A 313 12.82 10.11 5.39
C MET A 313 13.12 11.43 4.67
N VAL A 314 12.61 11.61 3.44
CA VAL A 314 12.78 12.86 2.68
C VAL A 314 12.18 14.04 3.46
N MET A 315 10.98 13.88 4.00
CA MET A 315 10.31 14.92 4.80
C MET A 315 11.15 15.32 6.02
N ILE A 316 11.61 14.35 6.81
CA ILE A 316 12.42 14.63 8.02
C ILE A 316 13.76 15.26 7.64
N PHE A 317 14.43 14.77 6.59
CA PHE A 317 15.68 15.35 6.12
C PHE A 317 15.50 16.82 5.69
N THR A 318 14.44 17.12 4.95
CA THR A 318 14.13 18.48 4.51
C THR A 318 13.81 19.40 5.67
N ILE A 319 13.04 18.94 6.67
CA ILE A 319 12.75 19.71 7.89
C ILE A 319 14.03 20.02 8.65
N ASN A 320 14.89 19.02 8.89
CA ASN A 320 16.14 19.22 9.63
C ASN A 320 17.10 20.15 8.89
N ALA A 321 17.21 20.05 7.56
CA ALA A 321 18.06 20.93 6.76
C ALA A 321 17.60 22.40 6.83
N ASN A 322 16.28 22.64 6.75
CA ASN A 322 15.73 24.00 6.83
C ASN A 322 15.81 24.57 8.24
N LEU A 323 15.56 23.78 9.30
CA LEU A 323 15.73 24.22 10.67
C LEU A 323 17.18 24.60 10.97
N GLY A 324 18.16 23.81 10.52
CA GLY A 324 19.58 24.12 10.67
C GLY A 324 19.95 25.46 10.03
N SER A 325 19.50 25.68 8.79
CA SER A 325 19.76 26.94 8.08
C SER A 325 19.06 28.16 8.70
N SER A 326 17.88 27.99 9.29
CA SER A 326 17.16 29.06 9.99
C SER A 326 17.85 29.43 11.30
N MET A 327 18.27 28.45 12.09
CA MET A 327 19.00 28.67 13.34
C MET A 327 20.37 29.38 13.10
N GLU A 328 21.05 29.02 12.01
CA GLU A 328 22.30 29.66 11.62
C GLU A 328 22.09 31.13 11.22
N LYS A 329 21.02 31.41 10.45
CA LYS A 329 20.65 32.82 10.13
C LYS A 329 20.27 33.64 11.36
N ASP A 330 19.49 33.08 12.28
CA ASP A 330 19.11 33.75 13.51
C ASP A 330 20.32 34.00 14.41
N ALA A 331 21.26 33.06 14.49
CA ALA A 331 22.52 33.25 15.22
C ALA A 331 23.39 34.35 14.61
N LEU A 332 23.45 34.44 13.27
CA LEU A 332 24.18 35.51 12.59
C LEU A 332 23.51 36.88 12.77
N LEU A 333 22.19 36.98 12.77
CA LEU A 333 21.43 38.19 13.00
C LEU A 333 21.53 38.66 14.47
N SER A 334 21.64 37.75 15.43
CA SER A 334 21.83 38.09 16.84
C SER A 334 23.25 38.50 17.19
N ALA A 335 24.23 38.25 16.32
CA ALA A 335 25.64 38.59 16.49
C ALA A 335 26.04 39.90 15.77
N SER A 336 25.15 40.46 14.94
CA SER A 336 25.30 41.76 14.26
C SER A 336 24.58 42.89 15.02
#